data_c3ce17d970297a1d518c4023b04d5685
#
_entry.id   c3ce17d970297a1d518c4023b04d5685
#
_cell.length_a   1.000
_cell.length_b   1.000
_cell.length_c   1.000
_cell.angle_alpha   90.00
_cell.angle_beta   90.00
_cell.angle_gamma   90.00
#
_symmetry.space_group_name_H-M   'P 1'
#
loop_
_entity.id
_entity.type
_entity.pdbx_description
1 polymer ?
#
loop_
_entity_poly.entity_id
_entity_poly.type
_entity_poly.pdbx_seq_one_letter_code
_entity_poly.pdbx_strand_id
1 'polypeptide(L)'
;MARFAFCFSALFALIAISASSQTAPTASAPAASAVTSTAAPELAEFQKIEDNWSNAINTRDQYGMELVLSPLFVDVSADGSVSTRNQQLATLLAGDDKTLHLDQHVVAVRMLGDIAVANGTYVLRYKGAAGPVEEKGVFTHVFQRVRAGWLCINSQRTVVKTDTKSKNKKQSTAEEPFHIPLFSK
;
A
#
# COMPACT_ATOMS: atom_id res chain seq x y z
N MET A 1 54.11 34.77 -1.13
CA MET A 1 55.13 34.68 -2.19
C MET A 1 55.58 33.25 -2.29
N ALA A 2 55.28 32.58 -3.39
CA ALA A 2 56.06 31.52 -4.05
C ALA A 2 55.12 30.84 -5.07
N ARG A 3 55.35 31.20 -6.30
CA ARG A 3 54.75 30.56 -7.50
C ARG A 3 55.55 29.29 -7.80
N PHE A 4 54.87 28.16 -8.00
CA PHE A 4 55.43 27.03 -8.70
C PHE A 4 54.61 26.74 -9.97
N ALA A 5 55.27 27.03 -11.08
CA ALA A 5 54.83 26.61 -12.39
C ALA A 5 55.37 25.19 -12.67
N PHE A 6 54.53 24.29 -13.13
CA PHE A 6 54.98 23.00 -13.70
C PHE A 6 54.41 22.85 -15.09
N CYS A 7 55.32 22.87 -16.02
CA CYS A 7 55.14 22.43 -17.41
C CYS A 7 54.86 20.94 -17.44
N PHE A 8 53.89 20.53 -18.25
CA PHE A 8 53.73 19.11 -18.60
C PHE A 8 53.58 18.90 -20.08
N SER A 9 54.51 18.13 -20.57
CA SER A 9 54.69 17.73 -21.93
C SER A 9 53.56 16.81 -22.42
N ALA A 10 53.13 17.06 -23.66
CA ALA A 10 52.23 16.23 -24.41
C ALA A 10 52.93 14.94 -24.86
N LEU A 11 52.30 13.78 -24.58
CA LEU A 11 52.68 12.52 -25.19
C LEU A 11 51.46 11.96 -25.94
N PHE A 12 51.50 12.06 -27.28
CA PHE A 12 50.50 11.49 -28.17
C PHE A 12 50.78 9.98 -28.32
N ALA A 13 49.85 9.16 -27.80
CA ALA A 13 49.83 7.73 -28.12
C ALA A 13 48.69 7.43 -29.07
N LEU A 14 49.03 7.02 -30.30
CA LEU A 14 48.08 6.47 -31.27
C LEU A 14 47.61 5.10 -30.76
N ILE A 15 46.32 4.97 -30.47
CA ILE A 15 45.69 3.68 -30.19
C ILE A 15 44.86 3.31 -31.42
N ALA A 16 45.25 2.20 -32.06
CA ALA A 16 44.51 1.58 -33.16
C ALA A 16 43.19 1.01 -32.62
N ILE A 17 42.07 1.45 -33.18
CA ILE A 17 40.73 0.98 -32.83
C ILE A 17 40.46 -0.27 -33.64
N SER A 18 40.54 -1.46 -33.02
CA SER A 18 40.03 -2.70 -33.57
C SER A 18 38.52 -2.74 -33.43
N ALA A 19 37.80 -2.70 -34.54
CA ALA A 19 36.35 -2.86 -34.56
C ALA A 19 35.98 -4.32 -34.25
N SER A 20 35.63 -4.60 -33.00
CA SER A 20 35.00 -5.87 -32.59
C SER A 20 33.50 -5.76 -32.84
N SER A 21 32.99 -6.55 -33.77
CA SER A 21 31.53 -6.73 -33.95
C SER A 21 30.93 -7.37 -32.72
N GLN A 22 30.31 -6.57 -31.86
CA GLN A 22 29.51 -7.08 -30.76
C GLN A 22 28.14 -7.52 -31.28
N THR A 23 27.94 -8.83 -31.34
CA THR A 23 26.62 -9.44 -31.44
C THR A 23 25.83 -9.01 -30.22
N ALA A 24 24.77 -8.25 -30.40
CA ALA A 24 23.87 -7.84 -29.31
C ALA A 24 23.27 -9.09 -28.65
N PRO A 25 23.35 -9.22 -27.31
CA PRO A 25 22.58 -10.24 -26.64
C PRO A 25 21.09 -9.89 -26.77
N THR A 26 20.33 -10.81 -27.35
CA THR A 26 18.88 -10.78 -27.35
C THR A 26 18.43 -10.69 -25.88
N ALA A 27 17.99 -9.51 -25.47
CA ALA A 27 17.39 -9.32 -24.16
C ALA A 27 16.12 -10.19 -24.09
N SER A 28 16.20 -11.31 -23.38
CA SER A 28 15.03 -12.05 -22.95
C SER A 28 14.19 -11.08 -22.11
N ALA A 29 12.99 -10.77 -22.59
CA ALA A 29 12.01 -10.04 -21.81
C ALA A 29 11.86 -10.74 -20.46
N PRO A 30 11.85 -10.01 -19.34
CA PRO A 30 11.57 -10.62 -18.05
C PRO A 30 10.20 -11.27 -18.16
N ALA A 31 10.15 -12.58 -17.95
CA ALA A 31 8.90 -13.31 -17.81
C ALA A 31 8.07 -12.57 -16.75
N ALA A 32 6.90 -12.08 -17.16
CA ALA A 32 5.94 -11.52 -16.22
C ALA A 32 5.75 -12.57 -15.12
N SER A 33 6.22 -12.26 -13.92
CA SER A 33 6.04 -13.13 -12.76
C SER A 33 4.55 -13.38 -12.65
N ALA A 34 4.15 -14.63 -12.87
CA ALA A 34 2.79 -15.06 -12.67
C ALA A 34 2.35 -14.57 -11.29
N VAL A 35 1.26 -13.81 -11.23
CA VAL A 35 0.64 -13.41 -9.98
C VAL A 35 0.25 -14.72 -9.30
N THR A 36 1.10 -15.17 -8.37
CA THR A 36 0.86 -16.39 -7.62
C THR A 36 -0.43 -16.16 -6.87
N SER A 37 -1.47 -16.91 -7.19
CA SER A 37 -2.72 -16.93 -6.43
C SER A 37 -2.33 -17.14 -4.97
N THR A 38 -2.75 -16.21 -4.11
CA THR A 38 -2.49 -16.29 -2.66
C THR A 38 -2.95 -17.64 -2.15
N ALA A 39 -2.07 -18.40 -1.51
CA ALA A 39 -2.44 -19.67 -0.90
C ALA A 39 -3.48 -19.41 0.21
N ALA A 40 -4.48 -20.27 0.33
CA ALA A 40 -5.55 -20.13 1.32
C ALA A 40 -5.05 -19.98 2.78
N PRO A 41 -3.94 -20.65 3.22
CA PRO A 41 -3.38 -20.45 4.55
C PRO A 41 -2.88 -19.03 4.81
N GLU A 42 -2.21 -18.39 3.85
CA GLU A 42 -1.70 -17.03 3.98
C GLU A 42 -2.84 -16.02 4.08
N LEU A 43 -3.89 -16.20 3.26
CA LEU A 43 -5.08 -15.37 3.34
C LEU A 43 -5.72 -15.44 4.73
N ALA A 44 -5.85 -16.64 5.28
CA ALA A 44 -6.42 -16.85 6.62
C ALA A 44 -5.54 -16.27 7.74
N GLU A 45 -4.21 -16.36 7.62
CA GLU A 45 -3.27 -15.75 8.56
C GLU A 45 -3.44 -14.23 8.62
N PHE A 46 -3.42 -13.55 7.46
CA PHE A 46 -3.57 -12.11 7.41
C PHE A 46 -4.99 -11.66 7.75
N GLN A 47 -6.03 -12.41 7.39
CA GLN A 47 -7.39 -12.11 7.86
C GLN A 47 -7.46 -12.10 9.39
N LYS A 48 -6.86 -13.08 10.06
CA LYS A 48 -6.81 -13.11 11.53
C LYS A 48 -6.11 -11.88 12.12
N ILE A 49 -5.06 -11.37 11.47
CA ILE A 49 -4.36 -10.15 11.92
C ILE A 49 -5.29 -8.94 11.77
N GLU A 50 -6.00 -8.83 10.65
CA GLU A 50 -6.97 -7.75 10.42
C GLU A 50 -8.17 -7.84 11.37
N ASP A 51 -8.64 -9.04 11.69
CA ASP A 51 -9.71 -9.24 12.69
C ASP A 51 -9.25 -8.78 14.07
N ASN A 52 -8.00 -9.09 14.47
CA ASN A 52 -7.43 -8.62 15.74
C ASN A 52 -7.30 -7.10 15.76
N TRP A 53 -6.88 -6.48 14.65
CA TRP A 53 -6.80 -5.03 14.52
C TRP A 53 -8.18 -4.39 14.62
N SER A 54 -9.15 -4.87 13.85
CA SER A 54 -10.54 -4.41 13.90
C SER A 54 -11.12 -4.53 15.31
N ASN A 55 -10.91 -5.67 15.97
CA ASN A 55 -11.36 -5.88 17.35
C ASN A 55 -10.70 -4.89 18.33
N ALA A 56 -9.39 -4.66 18.21
CA ALA A 56 -8.67 -3.71 19.07
C ALA A 56 -9.22 -2.27 18.91
N ILE A 57 -9.56 -1.85 17.69
CA ILE A 57 -10.23 -0.56 17.46
C ILE A 57 -11.62 -0.55 18.06
N ASN A 58 -12.43 -1.57 17.81
CA ASN A 58 -13.82 -1.66 18.22
C ASN A 58 -13.98 -1.71 19.75
N THR A 59 -13.01 -2.30 20.44
CA THR A 59 -12.99 -2.40 21.92
C THR A 59 -12.09 -1.37 22.59
N ARG A 60 -11.41 -0.51 21.81
CA ARG A 60 -10.42 0.47 22.28
C ARG A 60 -9.28 -0.16 23.08
N ASP A 61 -8.85 -1.32 22.64
CA ASP A 61 -7.77 -2.06 23.24
C ASP A 61 -6.42 -1.55 22.72
N GLN A 62 -5.77 -0.71 23.54
CA GLN A 62 -4.42 -0.20 23.23
C GLN A 62 -3.44 -1.35 23.03
N TYR A 63 -3.45 -2.34 23.90
CA TYR A 63 -2.50 -3.44 23.85
C TYR A 63 -2.71 -4.29 22.59
N GLY A 64 -3.95 -4.57 22.21
CA GLY A 64 -4.28 -5.22 20.95
C GLY A 64 -3.75 -4.46 19.74
N MET A 65 -3.87 -3.12 19.72
CA MET A 65 -3.28 -2.28 18.67
C MET A 65 -1.74 -2.38 18.66
N GLU A 66 -1.11 -2.43 19.81
CA GLU A 66 0.35 -2.55 19.93
C GLU A 66 0.90 -3.89 19.45
N LEU A 67 0.09 -4.95 19.50
CA LEU A 67 0.44 -6.27 18.98
C LEU A 67 0.37 -6.33 17.45
N VAL A 68 -0.39 -5.46 16.81
CA VAL A 68 -0.55 -5.43 15.34
C VAL A 68 0.34 -4.37 14.70
N LEU A 69 0.47 -3.19 15.31
CA LEU A 69 1.18 -2.05 14.72
C LEU A 69 2.65 -2.01 15.13
N SER A 70 3.54 -1.94 14.15
CA SER A 70 4.96 -1.71 14.37
C SER A 70 5.22 -0.36 15.05
N PRO A 71 6.28 -0.21 15.87
CA PRO A 71 6.75 1.11 16.29
C PRO A 71 7.04 2.09 15.15
N LEU A 72 7.34 1.56 13.95
CA LEU A 72 7.61 2.34 12.73
C LEU A 72 6.36 2.54 11.85
N PHE A 73 5.19 2.18 12.36
CA PHE A 73 3.94 2.25 11.60
C PHE A 73 3.59 3.66 11.15
N VAL A 74 3.15 3.75 9.89
CA VAL A 74 2.61 4.97 9.28
C VAL A 74 1.28 4.63 8.61
N ASP A 75 0.25 5.41 8.87
CA ASP A 75 -1.04 5.34 8.19
C ASP A 75 -1.22 6.53 7.25
N VAL A 76 -1.72 6.26 6.05
CA VAL A 76 -2.22 7.27 5.11
C VAL A 76 -3.73 7.09 4.99
N SER A 77 -4.47 7.98 5.62
CA SER A 77 -5.92 7.94 5.63
C SER A 77 -6.53 8.30 4.28
N ALA A 78 -7.82 8.02 4.11
CA ALA A 78 -8.52 8.25 2.85
C ALA A 78 -8.60 9.72 2.41
N ASP A 79 -8.45 10.67 3.33
CA ASP A 79 -8.36 12.11 3.07
C ASP A 79 -6.92 12.59 2.78
N GLY A 80 -5.94 11.67 2.80
CA GLY A 80 -4.52 11.96 2.59
C GLY A 80 -3.78 12.39 3.85
N SER A 81 -4.41 12.43 5.03
CA SER A 81 -3.72 12.70 6.28
C SER A 81 -2.79 11.55 6.65
N VAL A 82 -1.65 11.89 7.23
CA VAL A 82 -0.60 10.93 7.62
C VAL A 82 -0.48 10.91 9.13
N SER A 83 -0.48 9.72 9.72
CA SER A 83 -0.35 9.54 11.17
C SER A 83 0.58 8.38 11.53
N THR A 84 1.25 8.52 12.67
CA THR A 84 2.11 7.49 13.25
C THR A 84 1.32 6.56 14.18
N ARG A 85 1.95 5.41 14.57
CA ARG A 85 1.38 4.51 15.59
C ARG A 85 0.94 5.27 16.86
N ASN A 86 1.80 6.13 17.40
CA ASN A 86 1.49 6.84 18.64
C ASN A 86 0.31 7.80 18.49
N GLN A 87 0.17 8.44 17.33
CA GLN A 87 -0.99 9.30 17.04
C GLN A 87 -2.27 8.48 16.88
N GLN A 88 -2.20 7.29 16.23
CA GLN A 88 -3.34 6.37 16.14
C GLN A 88 -3.79 5.90 17.54
N LEU A 89 -2.86 5.50 18.39
CA LEU A 89 -3.15 5.10 19.78
C LEU A 89 -3.75 6.26 20.58
N ALA A 90 -3.18 7.45 20.49
CA ALA A 90 -3.70 8.63 21.18
C ALA A 90 -5.13 8.97 20.73
N THR A 91 -5.41 8.91 19.42
CA THR A 91 -6.75 9.12 18.85
C THR A 91 -7.75 8.07 19.35
N LEU A 92 -7.33 6.79 19.37
CA LEU A 92 -8.17 5.69 19.85
C LEU A 92 -8.57 5.89 21.33
N LEU A 93 -7.62 6.28 22.16
CA LEU A 93 -7.83 6.45 23.61
C LEU A 93 -8.60 7.73 23.95
N ALA A 94 -8.38 8.81 23.21
CA ALA A 94 -9.09 10.08 23.39
C ALA A 94 -10.53 10.04 22.88
N GLY A 95 -10.83 9.14 21.95
CA GLY A 95 -12.14 9.04 21.34
C GLY A 95 -13.18 8.53 22.32
N ASP A 96 -14.41 9.06 22.28
CA ASP A 96 -15.58 8.64 23.09
C ASP A 96 -16.72 8.06 22.24
N ASP A 97 -16.53 7.99 20.93
CA ASP A 97 -17.55 7.51 19.99
C ASP A 97 -17.78 6.01 20.16
N LYS A 98 -18.89 5.67 20.84
CA LYS A 98 -19.34 4.30 21.06
C LYS A 98 -19.86 3.61 19.80
N THR A 99 -20.05 4.36 18.71
CA THR A 99 -20.51 3.83 17.42
C THR A 99 -19.35 3.48 16.50
N LEU A 100 -18.11 3.80 16.91
CA LEU A 100 -16.92 3.45 16.13
C LEU A 100 -16.84 1.93 15.95
N HIS A 101 -16.89 1.50 14.71
CA HIS A 101 -16.82 0.09 14.34
C HIS A 101 -16.11 -0.07 13.02
N LEU A 102 -15.07 -0.88 13.00
CA LEU A 102 -14.27 -1.22 11.84
C LEU A 102 -14.43 -2.70 11.53
N ASP A 103 -14.73 -3.02 10.28
CA ASP A 103 -14.66 -4.36 9.70
C ASP A 103 -13.66 -4.36 8.55
N GLN A 104 -12.74 -5.31 8.51
CA GLN A 104 -11.73 -5.45 7.46
C GLN A 104 -11.79 -6.86 6.86
N HIS A 105 -11.74 -6.93 5.53
CA HIS A 105 -11.74 -8.19 4.81
C HIS A 105 -10.58 -8.26 3.82
N VAL A 106 -9.69 -9.24 4.00
CA VAL A 106 -8.53 -9.46 3.14
C VAL A 106 -8.97 -10.15 1.84
N VAL A 107 -8.62 -9.57 0.71
CA VAL A 107 -8.91 -10.11 -0.63
C VAL A 107 -7.71 -10.80 -1.25
N ALA A 108 -6.52 -10.25 -1.02
CA ALA A 108 -5.28 -10.79 -1.58
C ALA A 108 -4.08 -10.49 -0.67
N VAL A 109 -3.12 -11.40 -0.65
CA VAL A 109 -1.83 -11.24 0.04
C VAL A 109 -0.72 -11.59 -0.93
N ARG A 110 0.34 -10.80 -0.95
CA ARG A 110 1.58 -11.08 -1.68
C ARG A 110 2.72 -11.19 -0.70
N MET A 111 3.37 -12.35 -0.67
CA MET A 111 4.54 -12.62 0.15
C MET A 111 5.80 -12.21 -0.60
N LEU A 112 6.67 -11.40 0.02
CA LEU A 112 7.91 -10.87 -0.54
C LEU A 112 9.06 -11.09 0.46
N GLY A 113 9.32 -12.34 0.80
CA GLY A 113 10.26 -12.70 1.86
C GLY A 113 9.74 -12.30 3.25
N ASP A 114 10.44 -11.39 3.91
CA ASP A 114 10.04 -10.89 5.23
C ASP A 114 9.04 -9.71 5.16
N ILE A 115 8.54 -9.41 3.98
CA ILE A 115 7.48 -8.42 3.76
C ILE A 115 6.25 -9.13 3.18
N ALA A 116 5.08 -8.74 3.64
CA ALA A 116 3.82 -9.11 3.04
C ALA A 116 3.00 -7.87 2.71
N VAL A 117 2.29 -7.90 1.59
CA VAL A 117 1.37 -6.84 1.18
C VAL A 117 -0.03 -7.44 1.13
N ALA A 118 -0.90 -7.02 2.04
CA ALA A 118 -2.30 -7.39 2.07
C ALA A 118 -3.15 -6.28 1.44
N ASN A 119 -4.05 -6.69 0.56
CA ASN A 119 -5.07 -5.82 -0.02
C ASN A 119 -6.46 -6.33 0.41
N GLY A 120 -7.34 -5.41 0.72
CA GLY A 120 -8.67 -5.77 1.18
C GLY A 120 -9.68 -4.64 1.09
N THR A 121 -10.85 -4.92 1.63
CA THR A 121 -11.94 -3.96 1.77
C THR A 121 -12.18 -3.65 3.25
N TYR A 122 -12.69 -2.45 3.54
CA TYR A 122 -13.10 -2.09 4.88
C TYR A 122 -14.46 -1.41 4.89
N VAL A 123 -15.12 -1.54 6.03
CA VAL A 123 -16.31 -0.74 6.40
C VAL A 123 -16.03 -0.10 7.74
N LEU A 124 -16.06 1.22 7.78
CA LEU A 124 -15.88 2.01 8.99
C LEU A 124 -17.18 2.76 9.31
N ARG A 125 -17.71 2.55 10.50
CA ARG A 125 -18.88 3.25 11.03
C ARG A 125 -18.46 4.14 12.19
N TYR A 126 -18.93 5.37 12.20
CA TYR A 126 -18.59 6.32 13.26
C TYR A 126 -19.62 7.47 13.32
N LYS A 127 -19.57 8.25 14.41
CA LYS A 127 -20.39 9.44 14.58
C LYS A 127 -19.71 10.64 13.92
N GLY A 128 -20.20 11.04 12.76
CA GLY A 128 -19.77 12.27 12.10
C GLY A 128 -20.49 13.52 12.68
N ALA A 129 -20.05 14.70 12.26
CA ALA A 129 -20.62 15.97 12.70
C ALA A 129 -22.12 16.11 12.36
N ALA A 130 -22.56 15.54 11.23
CA ALA A 130 -23.94 15.58 10.75
C ALA A 130 -24.77 14.33 11.12
N GLY A 131 -24.21 13.39 11.89
CA GLY A 131 -24.86 12.14 12.28
C GLY A 131 -24.03 10.90 11.97
N PRO A 132 -24.64 9.69 12.02
CA PRO A 132 -23.94 8.44 11.72
C PRO A 132 -23.38 8.42 10.30
N VAL A 133 -22.14 7.96 10.17
CA VAL A 133 -21.43 7.82 8.89
C VAL A 133 -21.06 6.35 8.72
N GLU A 134 -21.25 5.82 7.51
CA GLU A 134 -20.68 4.56 7.05
C GLU A 134 -19.78 4.85 5.85
N GLU A 135 -18.48 4.59 6.03
CA GLU A 135 -17.47 4.74 5.00
C GLU A 135 -17.05 3.33 4.51
N LYS A 136 -17.03 3.14 3.21
CA LYS A 136 -16.56 1.90 2.56
C LYS A 136 -15.40 2.19 1.66
N GLY A 137 -14.44 1.30 1.65
CA GLY A 137 -13.26 1.48 0.82
C GLY A 137 -12.40 0.25 0.68
N VAL A 138 -11.22 0.49 0.14
CA VAL A 138 -10.17 -0.51 -0.01
C VAL A 138 -8.95 -0.09 0.79
N PHE A 139 -8.18 -1.08 1.24
CA PHE A 139 -6.92 -0.83 1.93
C PHE A 139 -5.76 -1.58 1.28
N THR A 140 -4.57 -1.06 1.52
CA THR A 140 -3.30 -1.75 1.31
C THR A 140 -2.50 -1.65 2.60
N HIS A 141 -2.22 -2.80 3.21
CA HIS A 141 -1.38 -2.90 4.39
C HIS A 141 -0.07 -3.61 4.05
N VAL A 142 1.02 -3.08 4.57
CA VAL A 142 2.35 -3.68 4.44
C VAL A 142 2.78 -4.19 5.80
N PHE A 143 3.11 -5.46 5.86
CA PHE A 143 3.55 -6.14 7.07
C PHE A 143 5.02 -6.53 6.97
N GLN A 144 5.72 -6.46 8.08
CA GLN A 144 7.08 -6.94 8.24
C GLN A 144 7.09 -8.14 9.19
N ARG A 145 7.81 -9.19 8.81
CA ARG A 145 8.01 -10.35 9.66
C ARG A 145 8.94 -9.99 10.81
N VAL A 146 8.54 -10.35 12.00
CA VAL A 146 9.33 -10.24 13.23
C VAL A 146 9.35 -11.61 13.92
N ARG A 147 10.17 -11.77 14.98
CA ARG A 147 10.27 -13.05 15.69
C ARG A 147 8.91 -13.60 16.16
N ALA A 148 8.00 -12.72 16.59
CA ALA A 148 6.70 -13.07 17.15
C ALA A 148 5.56 -13.18 16.13
N GLY A 149 5.82 -12.95 14.82
CA GLY A 149 4.80 -12.96 13.76
C GLY A 149 4.95 -11.79 12.81
N TRP A 150 3.84 -11.13 12.45
CA TRP A 150 3.81 -10.02 11.52
C TRP A 150 3.37 -8.73 12.23
N LEU A 151 4.05 -7.62 11.94
CA LEU A 151 3.64 -6.28 12.37
C LEU A 151 3.39 -5.41 11.15
N CYS A 152 2.27 -4.68 11.16
CA CYS A 152 1.96 -3.69 10.13
C CYS A 152 2.91 -2.50 10.25
N ILE A 153 3.60 -2.17 9.14
CA ILE A 153 4.52 -1.02 9.06
C ILE A 153 3.93 0.13 8.25
N ASN A 154 2.96 -0.15 7.38
CA ASN A 154 2.28 0.88 6.61
C ASN A 154 0.83 0.48 6.33
N SER A 155 -0.07 1.44 6.41
CA SER A 155 -1.46 1.35 6.01
C SER A 155 -1.79 2.48 5.04
N GLN A 156 -2.57 2.16 4.01
CA GLN A 156 -3.20 3.15 3.15
C GLN A 156 -4.64 2.77 2.86
N ARG A 157 -5.55 3.73 2.97
CA ARG A 157 -6.97 3.55 2.71
C ARG A 157 -7.45 4.46 1.60
N THR A 158 -8.42 3.97 0.83
CA THR A 158 -9.10 4.74 -0.23
C THR A 158 -10.59 4.52 -0.11
N VAL A 159 -11.36 5.60 -0.03
CA VAL A 159 -12.83 5.53 -0.01
C VAL A 159 -13.36 5.22 -1.41
N VAL A 160 -14.21 4.23 -1.50
CA VAL A 160 -14.98 3.94 -2.73
C VAL A 160 -16.27 4.74 -2.68
N LYS A 161 -16.36 5.79 -3.51
CA LYS A 161 -17.60 6.55 -3.68
C LYS A 161 -18.56 5.70 -4.52
N THR A 162 -19.62 5.19 -3.91
CA THR A 162 -20.76 4.64 -4.64
C THR A 162 -21.58 5.83 -5.16
N ASP A 163 -21.53 6.06 -6.46
CA ASP A 163 -22.46 6.98 -7.10
C ASP A 163 -23.88 6.44 -6.89
N THR A 164 -24.58 6.97 -5.91
CA THR A 164 -26.04 6.82 -5.79
C THR A 164 -26.69 7.60 -6.92
N LYS A 165 -26.55 7.11 -8.17
CA LYS A 165 -27.39 7.62 -9.26
C LYS A 165 -28.82 7.27 -8.92
N SER A 166 -29.53 8.31 -8.52
CA SER A 166 -30.98 8.42 -8.46
C SER A 166 -31.64 7.43 -9.45
N LYS A 167 -32.46 6.51 -8.93
CA LYS A 167 -33.44 5.76 -9.71
C LYS A 167 -34.44 6.76 -10.32
N ASN A 168 -34.13 7.29 -11.50
CA ASN A 168 -35.10 7.81 -12.47
C ASN A 168 -34.34 8.19 -13.76
N LYS A 169 -33.99 7.20 -14.58
CA LYS A 169 -33.97 7.40 -16.04
C LYS A 169 -34.21 6.06 -16.72
N LYS A 170 -35.26 6.09 -17.55
CA LYS A 170 -35.67 5.00 -18.44
C LYS A 170 -34.47 4.42 -19.21
N GLN A 171 -34.48 3.12 -19.30
CA GLN A 171 -33.70 2.24 -20.14
C GLN A 171 -33.42 2.86 -21.52
N SER A 172 -32.15 3.08 -21.82
CA SER A 172 -31.64 3.19 -23.18
C SER A 172 -30.39 2.33 -23.25
N THR A 173 -30.55 1.25 -24.00
CA THR A 173 -29.55 0.25 -24.33
C THR A 173 -28.49 0.87 -25.21
N ALA A 174 -27.24 0.93 -24.73
CA ALA A 174 -26.04 0.91 -25.55
C ALA A 174 -24.87 0.53 -24.63
N GLU A 175 -24.35 -0.68 -24.80
CA GLU A 175 -23.08 -1.12 -24.23
C GLU A 175 -21.96 -0.37 -24.93
N GLU A 176 -21.31 0.54 -24.23
CA GLU A 176 -20.00 1.06 -24.66
C GLU A 176 -18.89 0.23 -24.03
N PRO A 177 -17.93 -0.29 -24.80
CA PRO A 177 -16.83 -1.06 -24.23
C PRO A 177 -15.90 -0.14 -23.43
N PHE A 178 -15.54 -0.60 -22.25
CA PHE A 178 -14.65 0.04 -21.31
C PHE A 178 -13.28 0.31 -21.98
N HIS A 179 -12.99 1.56 -22.29
CA HIS A 179 -11.72 1.97 -22.87
C HIS A 179 -10.82 2.55 -21.76
N ILE A 180 -9.74 1.83 -21.43
CA ILE A 180 -8.69 2.34 -20.56
C ILE A 180 -7.70 3.10 -21.46
N PRO A 181 -7.53 4.42 -21.33
CA PRO A 181 -6.49 5.13 -22.04
C PRO A 181 -5.12 4.82 -21.40
N LEU A 182 -4.43 3.83 -21.93
CA LEU A 182 -3.02 3.61 -21.65
C LEU A 182 -2.21 4.50 -22.59
N PHE A 183 -1.64 5.57 -22.04
CA PHE A 183 -0.56 6.39 -22.62
C PHE A 183 -0.78 6.92 -24.04
N SER A 184 -1.17 8.18 -24.11
CA SER A 184 -0.91 9.04 -25.25
C SER A 184 0.40 9.79 -25.02
N LYS A 185 1.31 9.74 -26.04
CA LYS A 185 2.62 10.40 -26.05
C LYS A 185 2.50 11.91 -25.86
#